data_6e8424e33584afbf0feb37f4c641b4af
#
_entry.id   6e8424e33584afbf0feb37f4c641b4af
#
_cell.length_a   1.000
_cell.length_b   1.000
_cell.length_c   1.000
_cell.angle_alpha   90.00
_cell.angle_beta   90.00
_cell.angle_gamma   90.00
#
_symmetry.space_group_name_H-M   'P 1'
#
loop_
_entity.id
_entity.type
_entity.pdbx_description
1 polymer ?
#
loop_
_entity_poly.entity_id
_entity_poly.type
_entity_poly.pdbx_seq_one_letter_code
_entity_poly.pdbx_strand_id
1 'polypeptide(L)'
;MTGKTSPQDRLVAAGFGAGWTIVPHLPERLTAWAFRTAADRLWRRRGASVLRLEANLARVKGTSKDDPAIRELSRAGMRSYFRYFHEVFRLPSMPKEEIVSRMHAVGVRRVHDNLAAGRGVVMALPHMGNWDMAGAWFTAMGYPFTTVAERLRPESLFLRYTAFRQGLGMEVLPLTGGDGHTFGTLSQRLRAG
;
A
#
# COMPACT_ATOMS: atom_id res chain seq x y z
N MET A 1 20.20 -2.85 17.77
CA MET A 1 19.46 -3.72 18.75
C MET A 1 18.57 -4.67 17.97
N THR A 2 19.02 -5.90 17.76
CA THR A 2 18.28 -6.98 17.09
C THR A 2 17.29 -7.56 18.08
N GLY A 3 16.09 -6.96 18.15
CA GLY A 3 15.01 -7.53 18.95
C GLY A 3 14.61 -8.90 18.38
N LYS A 4 14.49 -9.91 19.24
CA LYS A 4 14.01 -11.25 18.88
C LYS A 4 12.66 -11.14 18.17
N THR A 5 12.56 -11.65 16.95
CA THR A 5 11.32 -11.71 16.16
C THR A 5 10.29 -12.57 16.90
N SER A 6 9.13 -12.02 17.24
CA SER A 6 8.08 -12.75 17.93
C SER A 6 7.47 -13.86 17.05
N PRO A 7 6.84 -14.91 17.62
CA PRO A 7 6.12 -15.91 16.83
C PRO A 7 5.02 -15.27 15.95
N GLN A 8 4.37 -14.22 16.44
CA GLN A 8 3.37 -13.45 15.68
C GLN A 8 3.99 -12.76 14.45
N ASP A 9 5.17 -12.15 14.61
CA ASP A 9 5.87 -11.50 13.50
C ASP A 9 6.25 -12.50 12.40
N ARG A 10 6.68 -13.70 12.80
CA ARG A 10 7.00 -14.79 11.87
C ARG A 10 5.76 -15.26 11.11
N LEU A 11 4.62 -15.39 11.79
CA LEU A 11 3.36 -15.78 11.17
C LEU A 11 2.88 -14.72 10.17
N VAL A 12 2.97 -13.44 10.53
CA VAL A 12 2.63 -12.32 9.64
C VAL A 12 3.53 -12.33 8.41
N ALA A 13 4.85 -12.41 8.60
CA ALA A 13 5.80 -12.46 7.47
C ALA A 13 5.58 -13.68 6.56
N ALA A 14 5.26 -14.84 7.12
CA ALA A 14 4.92 -16.04 6.38
C ALA A 14 3.62 -15.87 5.58
N GLY A 15 2.58 -15.27 6.20
CA GLY A 15 1.31 -14.96 5.54
C GLY A 15 1.47 -14.03 4.34
N PHE A 16 2.26 -12.98 4.47
CA PHE A 16 2.60 -12.09 3.34
C PHE A 16 3.40 -12.81 2.25
N GLY A 17 4.39 -13.64 2.64
CA GLY A 17 5.13 -14.45 1.68
C GLY A 17 4.23 -15.39 0.89
N ALA A 18 3.35 -16.12 1.57
CA ALA A 18 2.35 -16.99 0.94
C ALA A 18 1.40 -16.19 0.01
N GLY A 19 0.98 -14.99 0.43
CA GLY A 19 0.17 -14.10 -0.38
C GLY A 19 0.81 -13.80 -1.74
N TRP A 20 2.04 -13.32 -1.76
CA TRP A 20 2.76 -13.03 -3.02
C TRP A 20 3.08 -14.27 -3.86
N THR A 21 3.21 -15.45 -3.24
CA THR A 21 3.51 -16.69 -3.98
C THR A 21 2.26 -17.35 -4.54
N ILE A 22 1.14 -17.33 -3.80
CA ILE A 22 -0.05 -18.13 -4.13
C ILE A 22 -1.11 -17.32 -4.88
N VAL A 23 -1.40 -16.09 -4.40
CA VAL A 23 -2.53 -15.29 -4.92
C VAL A 23 -2.44 -15.01 -6.42
N PRO A 24 -1.24 -14.72 -7.01
CA PRO A 24 -1.12 -14.49 -8.45
C PRO A 24 -1.54 -15.67 -9.33
N HIS A 25 -1.37 -16.89 -8.83
CA HIS A 25 -1.64 -18.12 -9.59
C HIS A 25 -3.08 -18.62 -9.48
N LEU A 26 -3.90 -18.00 -8.64
CA LEU A 26 -5.31 -18.38 -8.45
C LEU A 26 -6.24 -17.46 -9.25
N PRO A 27 -7.44 -17.95 -9.64
CA PRO A 27 -8.44 -17.13 -10.30
C PRO A 27 -8.79 -15.87 -9.47
N GLU A 28 -8.78 -14.71 -10.11
CA GLU A 28 -9.01 -13.42 -9.43
C GLU A 28 -10.32 -13.39 -8.64
N ARG A 29 -11.40 -13.91 -9.23
CA ARG A 29 -12.73 -13.97 -8.59
C ARG A 29 -12.72 -14.79 -7.29
N LEU A 30 -11.98 -15.90 -7.27
CA LEU A 30 -11.87 -16.77 -6.10
C LEU A 30 -11.10 -16.07 -4.98
N THR A 31 -9.94 -15.49 -5.30
CA THR A 31 -9.12 -14.78 -4.30
C THR A 31 -9.82 -13.53 -3.79
N ALA A 32 -10.47 -12.74 -4.64
CA ALA A 32 -11.27 -11.59 -4.24
C ALA A 32 -12.42 -11.99 -3.28
N TRP A 33 -13.11 -13.09 -3.58
CA TRP A 33 -14.14 -13.63 -2.69
C TRP A 33 -13.55 -14.06 -1.33
N ALA A 34 -12.40 -14.74 -1.33
CA ALA A 34 -11.75 -15.19 -0.12
C ALA A 34 -11.33 -14.02 0.77
N PHE A 35 -10.71 -12.98 0.19
CA PHE A 35 -10.31 -11.76 0.91
C PHE A 35 -11.52 -11.00 1.47
N ARG A 36 -12.58 -10.87 0.69
CA ARG A 36 -13.84 -10.25 1.16
C ARG A 36 -14.47 -11.03 2.32
N THR A 37 -14.47 -12.36 2.22
CA THR A 37 -14.99 -13.24 3.28
C THR A 37 -14.15 -13.14 4.55
N ALA A 38 -12.82 -13.08 4.42
CA ALA A 38 -11.92 -12.86 5.55
C ALA A 38 -12.15 -11.50 6.22
N ALA A 39 -12.33 -10.44 5.43
CA ALA A 39 -12.68 -9.11 5.93
C ALA A 39 -13.97 -9.13 6.75
N ASP A 40 -15.04 -9.75 6.22
CA ASP A 40 -16.32 -9.85 6.90
C ASP A 40 -16.24 -10.69 8.19
N ARG A 41 -15.44 -11.76 8.21
CA ARG A 41 -15.21 -12.56 9.42
C ARG A 41 -14.51 -11.77 10.50
N LEU A 42 -13.43 -11.05 10.15
CA LEU A 42 -12.69 -10.23 11.12
C LEU A 42 -13.54 -9.06 11.62
N TRP A 43 -14.30 -8.43 10.74
CA TRP A 43 -15.25 -7.40 11.13
C TRP A 43 -16.30 -7.90 12.14
N ARG A 44 -16.88 -9.10 11.91
CA ARG A 44 -17.87 -9.68 12.85
C ARG A 44 -17.26 -9.96 14.23
N ARG A 45 -15.98 -10.33 14.31
CA ARG A 45 -15.27 -10.59 15.57
C ARG A 45 -15.06 -9.35 16.43
N ARG A 46 -15.24 -8.14 15.88
CA ARG A 46 -15.10 -6.86 16.59
C ARG A 46 -13.81 -6.76 17.41
N GLY A 47 -12.69 -7.23 16.89
CA GLY A 47 -11.38 -7.08 17.54
C GLY A 47 -10.96 -5.61 17.66
N ALA A 48 -9.90 -5.35 18.43
CA ALA A 48 -9.41 -4.00 18.74
C ALA A 48 -9.23 -3.10 17.52
N SER A 49 -8.77 -3.65 16.39
CA SER A 49 -8.57 -2.90 15.14
C SER A 49 -9.90 -2.41 14.55
N VAL A 50 -10.96 -3.23 14.58
CA VAL A 50 -12.30 -2.86 14.09
C VAL A 50 -12.91 -1.79 14.99
N LEU A 51 -12.81 -1.94 16.32
CA LEU A 51 -13.31 -0.95 17.27
C LEU A 51 -12.60 0.40 17.12
N ARG A 52 -11.30 0.39 16.87
CA ARG A 52 -10.52 1.61 16.59
C ARG A 52 -10.95 2.27 15.28
N LEU A 53 -11.20 1.47 14.23
CA LEU A 53 -11.74 1.96 12.96
C LEU A 53 -13.10 2.62 13.17
N GLU A 54 -14.02 1.98 13.89
CA GLU A 54 -15.35 2.53 14.23
C GLU A 54 -15.23 3.86 14.98
N ALA A 55 -14.36 3.94 15.98
CA ALA A 55 -14.13 5.17 16.75
C ALA A 55 -13.56 6.30 15.86
N ASN A 56 -12.63 5.99 14.95
CA ASN A 56 -12.08 6.98 14.04
C ASN A 56 -13.12 7.46 13.03
N LEU A 57 -13.91 6.57 12.46
CA LEU A 57 -14.98 6.90 11.52
C LEU A 57 -16.07 7.75 12.19
N ALA A 58 -16.45 7.42 13.41
CA ALA A 58 -17.41 8.20 14.22
C ALA A 58 -16.91 9.63 14.43
N ARG A 59 -15.62 9.79 14.77
CA ARG A 59 -15.00 11.13 14.93
C ARG A 59 -15.05 11.95 13.65
N VAL A 60 -14.72 11.33 12.51
CA VAL A 60 -14.78 12.02 11.20
C VAL A 60 -16.20 12.38 10.81
N LYS A 61 -17.16 11.53 11.12
CA LYS A 61 -18.60 11.77 10.82
C LYS A 61 -19.29 12.67 11.84
N GLY A 62 -18.64 12.99 12.96
CA GLY A 62 -19.25 13.78 14.03
C GLY A 62 -20.42 13.05 14.74
N THR A 63 -20.39 11.71 14.81
CA THR A 63 -21.45 10.88 15.37
C THR A 63 -20.94 9.91 16.45
N SER A 64 -21.84 9.17 17.09
CA SER A 64 -21.46 8.12 18.03
C SER A 64 -20.85 6.91 17.33
N LYS A 65 -19.87 6.26 17.98
CA LYS A 65 -19.33 4.96 17.55
C LYS A 65 -20.36 3.84 17.54
N ASP A 66 -21.47 4.02 18.26
CA ASP A 66 -22.57 3.04 18.38
C ASP A 66 -23.67 3.27 17.32
N ASP A 67 -23.51 4.27 16.45
CA ASP A 67 -24.38 4.52 15.33
C ASP A 67 -24.33 3.33 14.34
N PRO A 68 -25.46 2.71 13.96
CA PRO A 68 -25.51 1.62 12.99
C PRO A 68 -24.83 1.96 11.66
N ALA A 69 -24.87 3.22 11.22
CA ALA A 69 -24.21 3.68 9.99
C ALA A 69 -22.69 3.56 10.09
N ILE A 70 -22.11 3.82 11.28
CA ILE A 70 -20.66 3.62 11.54
C ILE A 70 -20.32 2.14 11.45
N ARG A 71 -21.19 1.26 11.92
CA ARG A 71 -20.99 -0.18 11.85
C ARG A 71 -20.93 -0.69 10.39
N GLU A 72 -21.82 -0.23 9.52
CA GLU A 72 -21.78 -0.57 8.09
C GLU A 72 -20.60 0.08 7.37
N LEU A 73 -20.28 1.32 7.71
CA LEU A 73 -19.10 2.02 7.15
C LEU A 73 -17.79 1.32 7.54
N SER A 74 -17.67 0.82 8.77
CA SER A 74 -16.50 0.04 9.21
C SER A 74 -16.37 -1.28 8.45
N ARG A 75 -17.49 -1.92 8.08
CA ARG A 75 -17.48 -3.11 7.23
C ARG A 75 -16.95 -2.81 5.84
N ALA A 76 -17.45 -1.72 5.25
CA ALA A 76 -16.95 -1.27 3.94
C ALA A 76 -15.45 -0.94 4.00
N GLY A 77 -14.99 -0.29 5.07
CA GLY A 77 -13.58 -0.01 5.33
C GLY A 77 -12.72 -1.28 5.44
N MET A 78 -13.16 -2.28 6.19
CA MET A 78 -12.47 -3.56 6.29
C MET A 78 -12.38 -4.28 4.94
N ARG A 79 -13.46 -4.28 4.15
CA ARG A 79 -13.45 -4.86 2.80
C ARG A 79 -12.51 -4.10 1.86
N SER A 80 -12.45 -2.77 1.94
CA SER A 80 -11.51 -1.94 1.18
C SER A 80 -10.06 -2.24 1.55
N TYR A 81 -9.75 -2.37 2.85
CA TYR A 81 -8.42 -2.73 3.33
C TYR A 81 -7.96 -4.11 2.85
N PHE A 82 -8.84 -5.10 2.88
CA PHE A 82 -8.52 -6.44 2.39
C PHE A 82 -8.40 -6.50 0.87
N ARG A 83 -9.19 -5.70 0.14
CA ARG A 83 -9.05 -5.54 -1.31
C ARG A 83 -7.67 -4.96 -1.66
N TYR A 84 -7.19 -3.96 -0.93
CA TYR A 84 -5.85 -3.43 -1.12
C TYR A 84 -4.78 -4.53 -1.07
N PHE A 85 -4.79 -5.41 -0.06
CA PHE A 85 -3.83 -6.51 0.02
C PHE A 85 -4.00 -7.53 -1.11
N HIS A 86 -5.23 -7.85 -1.48
CA HIS A 86 -5.49 -8.73 -2.62
C HIS A 86 -4.85 -8.17 -3.91
N GLU A 87 -5.02 -6.89 -4.16
CA GLU A 87 -4.44 -6.20 -5.31
C GLU A 87 -2.91 -6.14 -5.23
N VAL A 88 -2.35 -5.81 -4.07
CA VAL A 88 -0.89 -5.78 -3.82
C VAL A 88 -0.24 -7.13 -4.09
N PHE A 89 -0.87 -8.23 -3.70
CA PHE A 89 -0.33 -9.57 -3.97
C PHE A 89 -0.36 -9.95 -5.45
N ARG A 90 -1.30 -9.42 -6.22
CA ARG A 90 -1.41 -9.67 -7.66
C ARG A 90 -0.54 -8.75 -8.52
N LEU A 91 -0.25 -7.56 -8.01
CA LEU A 91 0.41 -6.49 -8.76
C LEU A 91 1.75 -6.92 -9.41
N PRO A 92 2.65 -7.74 -8.79
CA PRO A 92 3.90 -8.16 -9.43
C PRO A 92 3.70 -9.03 -10.69
N SER A 93 2.56 -9.69 -10.82
CA SER A 93 2.24 -10.54 -12.00
C SER A 93 1.41 -9.83 -13.05
N MET A 94 1.06 -8.56 -12.81
CA MET A 94 0.21 -7.79 -13.70
C MET A 94 1.05 -7.15 -14.81
N PRO A 95 0.72 -7.35 -16.10
CA PRO A 95 1.38 -6.66 -17.20
C PRO A 95 1.28 -5.14 -17.07
N LYS A 96 2.28 -4.41 -17.57
CA LYS A 96 2.29 -2.93 -17.54
C LYS A 96 1.06 -2.32 -18.19
N GLU A 97 0.64 -2.88 -19.30
CA GLU A 97 -0.53 -2.44 -20.06
C GLU A 97 -1.82 -2.57 -19.23
N GLU A 98 -1.92 -3.63 -18.44
CA GLU A 98 -3.04 -3.84 -17.52
C GLU A 98 -3.00 -2.85 -16.36
N ILE A 99 -1.83 -2.60 -15.75
CA ILE A 99 -1.65 -1.57 -14.71
C ILE A 99 -2.11 -0.21 -15.23
N VAL A 100 -1.69 0.17 -16.44
CA VAL A 100 -2.05 1.45 -17.06
C VAL A 100 -3.55 1.52 -17.32
N SER A 101 -4.17 0.46 -17.84
CA SER A 101 -5.60 0.44 -18.16
C SER A 101 -6.52 0.46 -16.93
N ARG A 102 -6.05 -0.05 -15.79
CA ARG A 102 -6.82 -0.10 -14.53
C ARG A 102 -6.86 1.23 -13.78
N MET A 103 -6.08 2.23 -14.21
CA MET A 103 -5.97 3.50 -13.51
C MET A 103 -6.41 4.68 -14.37
N HIS A 104 -7.33 5.47 -13.84
CA HIS A 104 -7.72 6.74 -14.44
C HIS A 104 -7.11 7.90 -13.64
N ALA A 105 -6.08 8.54 -14.19
CA ALA A 105 -5.36 9.62 -13.51
C ALA A 105 -5.79 10.98 -14.05
N VAL A 106 -6.33 11.83 -13.16
CA VAL A 106 -6.73 13.20 -13.47
C VAL A 106 -5.58 14.15 -13.13
N GLY A 107 -5.28 15.09 -14.04
CA GLY A 107 -4.27 16.12 -13.81
C GLY A 107 -2.81 15.66 -14.00
N VAL A 108 -2.58 14.45 -14.50
CA VAL A 108 -1.23 13.91 -14.75
C VAL A 108 -0.39 14.75 -15.72
N ARG A 109 -1.05 15.51 -16.58
CA ARG A 109 -0.38 16.44 -17.49
C ARG A 109 0.54 17.42 -16.75
N ARG A 110 0.14 17.88 -15.56
CA ARG A 110 0.98 18.77 -14.73
C ARG A 110 2.28 18.10 -14.30
N VAL A 111 2.24 16.80 -13.99
CA VAL A 111 3.44 16.03 -13.67
C VAL A 111 4.33 15.95 -14.91
N HIS A 112 3.77 15.52 -16.03
CA HIS A 112 4.48 15.45 -17.30
C HIS A 112 5.17 16.75 -17.68
N ASP A 113 4.44 17.89 -17.67
CA ASP A 113 4.95 19.20 -18.08
C ASP A 113 6.09 19.68 -17.16
N ASN A 114 6.05 19.36 -15.86
CA ASN A 114 7.13 19.69 -14.94
C ASN A 114 8.36 18.83 -15.18
N LEU A 115 8.21 17.53 -15.31
CA LEU A 115 9.32 16.62 -15.61
C LEU A 115 9.97 16.94 -16.95
N ALA A 116 9.17 17.22 -17.99
CA ALA A 116 9.67 17.64 -19.31
C ALA A 116 10.47 18.97 -19.24
N ALA A 117 10.17 19.82 -18.26
CA ALA A 117 10.91 21.05 -18.00
C ALA A 117 12.09 20.88 -17.01
N GLY A 118 12.48 19.61 -16.70
CA GLY A 118 13.56 19.31 -15.76
C GLY A 118 13.25 19.67 -14.29
N ARG A 119 11.97 19.74 -13.94
CA ARG A 119 11.53 20.06 -12.56
C ARG A 119 10.92 18.81 -11.93
N GLY A 120 11.51 18.34 -10.85
CA GLY A 120 10.95 17.26 -10.06
C GLY A 120 9.62 17.63 -9.40
N VAL A 121 8.79 16.63 -9.11
CA VAL A 121 7.47 16.81 -8.53
C VAL A 121 7.35 16.05 -7.22
N VAL A 122 6.90 16.74 -6.17
CA VAL A 122 6.53 16.09 -4.89
C VAL A 122 5.04 15.77 -4.90
N MET A 123 4.71 14.51 -4.75
CA MET A 123 3.33 14.06 -4.62
C MET A 123 3.03 13.65 -3.18
N ALA A 124 2.10 14.36 -2.53
CA ALA A 124 1.61 14.00 -1.21
C ALA A 124 0.46 12.99 -1.35
N LEU A 125 0.72 11.73 -1.01
CA LEU A 125 -0.27 10.67 -1.07
C LEU A 125 -0.83 10.39 0.34
N PRO A 126 -2.15 10.53 0.54
CA PRO A 126 -2.77 10.07 1.78
C PRO A 126 -2.84 8.53 1.80
N HIS A 127 -2.97 7.94 3.00
CA HIS A 127 -3.19 6.49 3.15
C HIS A 127 -4.62 6.11 2.75
N MET A 128 -4.95 6.31 1.47
CA MET A 128 -6.26 6.04 0.87
C MET A 128 -6.09 5.27 -0.45
N GLY A 129 -7.04 4.41 -0.75
CA GLY A 129 -7.01 3.62 -1.98
C GLY A 129 -5.82 2.65 -2.05
N ASN A 130 -5.27 2.46 -3.24
CA ASN A 130 -4.11 1.61 -3.48
C ASN A 130 -2.93 2.44 -3.99
N TRP A 131 -2.09 2.93 -3.08
CA TRP A 131 -0.91 3.73 -3.41
C TRP A 131 0.22 2.91 -4.08
N ASP A 132 0.28 1.58 -3.85
CA ASP A 132 1.25 0.73 -4.56
C ASP A 132 0.87 0.59 -6.04
N MET A 133 -0.44 0.51 -6.36
CA MET A 133 -0.93 0.58 -7.72
C MET A 133 -0.61 1.95 -8.37
N ALA A 134 -0.78 3.03 -7.62
CA ALA A 134 -0.44 4.37 -8.13
C ALA A 134 1.06 4.48 -8.47
N GLY A 135 1.95 4.01 -7.58
CA GLY A 135 3.39 3.98 -7.83
C GLY A 135 3.75 3.10 -9.03
N ALA A 136 3.16 1.89 -9.11
CA ALA A 136 3.35 0.99 -10.26
C ALA A 136 2.86 1.61 -11.58
N TRP A 137 1.78 2.37 -11.54
CA TRP A 137 1.27 3.09 -12.71
C TRP A 137 2.26 4.17 -13.18
N PHE A 138 2.83 4.98 -12.28
CA PHE A 138 3.84 5.97 -12.63
C PHE A 138 5.07 5.34 -13.28
N THR A 139 5.58 4.26 -12.71
CA THR A 139 6.73 3.53 -13.27
C THR A 139 6.39 2.86 -14.60
N ALA A 140 5.17 2.31 -14.76
CA ALA A 140 4.69 1.73 -16.01
C ALA A 140 4.58 2.78 -17.14
N MET A 141 4.23 4.03 -16.78
CA MET A 141 4.21 5.18 -17.71
C MET A 141 5.62 5.74 -18.03
N GLY A 142 6.67 5.16 -17.44
CA GLY A 142 8.06 5.58 -17.68
C GLY A 142 8.52 6.76 -16.82
N TYR A 143 7.76 7.17 -15.80
CA TYR A 143 8.18 8.23 -14.89
C TYR A 143 9.09 7.68 -13.79
N PRO A 144 10.21 8.36 -13.46
CA PRO A 144 11.00 8.03 -12.28
C PRO A 144 10.15 8.23 -11.02
N PHE A 145 10.24 7.29 -10.08
CA PHE A 145 9.44 7.33 -8.86
C PHE A 145 10.26 6.91 -7.65
N THR A 146 10.48 7.85 -6.74
CA THR A 146 11.17 7.60 -5.47
C THR A 146 10.19 7.74 -4.31
N THR A 147 10.12 6.77 -3.43
CA THR A 147 9.25 6.79 -2.24
C THR A 147 10.04 6.51 -0.98
N VAL A 148 9.51 6.96 0.15
CA VAL A 148 10.04 6.66 1.49
C VAL A 148 9.17 5.62 2.15
N ALA A 149 9.77 4.57 2.69
CA ALA A 149 9.07 3.53 3.42
C ALA A 149 9.45 3.53 4.90
N GLU A 150 8.45 3.45 5.77
CA GLU A 150 8.66 3.14 7.17
C GLU A 150 9.29 1.75 7.31
N ARG A 151 10.29 1.63 8.21
CA ARG A 151 10.93 0.36 8.48
C ARG A 151 10.02 -0.53 9.31
N LEU A 152 9.31 -1.42 8.65
CA LEU A 152 8.37 -2.36 9.26
C LEU A 152 9.10 -3.39 10.12
N ARG A 153 8.40 -3.92 11.11
CA ARG A 153 8.83 -5.10 11.89
C ARG A 153 7.93 -6.28 11.54
N PRO A 154 8.49 -7.51 11.38
CA PRO A 154 9.92 -7.84 11.42
C PRO A 154 10.66 -7.31 10.18
N GLU A 155 11.98 -7.20 10.28
CA GLU A 155 12.85 -6.72 9.19
C GLU A 155 12.63 -7.49 7.88
N SER A 156 12.39 -8.79 7.96
CA SER A 156 12.08 -9.63 6.80
C SER A 156 10.83 -9.17 6.04
N LEU A 157 9.85 -8.57 6.72
CA LEU A 157 8.67 -8.00 6.07
C LEU A 157 9.02 -6.69 5.37
N PHE A 158 9.83 -5.82 6.01
CA PHE A 158 10.33 -4.61 5.38
C PHE A 158 11.10 -4.92 4.09
N LEU A 159 12.04 -5.87 4.14
CA LEU A 159 12.83 -6.26 2.97
C LEU A 159 11.95 -6.82 1.84
N ARG A 160 10.92 -7.60 2.16
CA ARG A 160 9.96 -8.11 1.16
C ARG A 160 9.16 -6.98 0.51
N TYR A 161 8.65 -6.03 1.28
CA TYR A 161 7.93 -4.87 0.74
C TYR A 161 8.83 -3.98 -0.12
N THR A 162 10.08 -3.78 0.32
CA THR A 162 11.07 -3.03 -0.47
C THR A 162 11.35 -3.74 -1.79
N ALA A 163 11.64 -5.05 -1.76
CA ALA A 163 11.88 -5.84 -2.96
C ALA A 163 10.66 -5.85 -3.90
N PHE A 164 9.46 -5.97 -3.34
CA PHE A 164 8.20 -5.88 -4.11
C PHE A 164 8.09 -4.55 -4.87
N ARG A 165 8.28 -3.41 -4.19
CA ARG A 165 8.21 -2.08 -4.82
C ARG A 165 9.34 -1.84 -5.82
N GLN A 166 10.55 -2.29 -5.51
CA GLN A 166 11.68 -2.23 -6.44
C GLN A 166 11.42 -3.07 -7.70
N GLY A 167 10.80 -4.24 -7.55
CA GLY A 167 10.36 -5.08 -8.68
C GLY A 167 9.34 -4.40 -9.58
N LEU A 168 8.58 -3.43 -9.06
CA LEU A 168 7.66 -2.58 -9.83
C LEU A 168 8.35 -1.33 -10.43
N GLY A 169 9.67 -1.18 -10.26
CA GLY A 169 10.45 -0.05 -10.80
C GLY A 169 10.53 1.17 -9.88
N MET A 170 10.08 1.08 -8.63
CA MET A 170 10.16 2.19 -7.68
C MET A 170 11.52 2.22 -6.98
N GLU A 171 12.10 3.40 -6.78
CA GLU A 171 13.19 3.58 -5.81
C GLU A 171 12.59 3.71 -4.41
N VAL A 172 13.04 2.89 -3.47
CA VAL A 172 12.51 2.87 -2.09
C VAL A 172 13.61 3.24 -1.11
N LEU A 173 13.43 4.33 -0.40
CA LEU A 173 14.34 4.81 0.63
C LEU A 173 13.76 4.49 2.01
N PRO A 174 14.55 3.94 2.95
CA PRO A 174 14.08 3.70 4.31
C PRO A 174 13.95 5.04 5.07
N LEU A 175 12.85 5.24 5.80
CA LEU A 175 12.66 6.42 6.64
C LEU A 175 13.66 6.46 7.80
N THR A 176 13.97 5.29 8.37
CA THR A 176 14.89 5.14 9.51
C THR A 176 15.83 3.95 9.28
N GLY A 177 17.00 3.99 9.93
CA GLY A 177 17.97 2.88 9.92
C GLY A 177 18.71 2.68 8.60
N GLY A 178 18.70 3.66 7.72
CA GLY A 178 19.63 3.78 6.59
C GLY A 178 20.88 4.57 6.98
N ASP A 179 21.60 5.07 5.99
CA ASP A 179 22.81 5.91 6.14
C ASP A 179 22.54 7.33 6.68
N GLY A 180 21.30 7.64 7.04
CA GLY A 180 20.87 8.96 7.53
C GLY A 180 20.67 10.02 6.46
N HIS A 181 20.86 9.69 5.18
CA HIS A 181 20.80 10.65 4.07
C HIS A 181 19.48 10.64 3.28
N THR A 182 18.42 9.99 3.80
CA THR A 182 17.13 9.84 3.09
C THR A 182 16.59 11.15 2.52
N PHE A 183 16.53 12.21 3.33
CA PHE A 183 16.06 13.52 2.86
C PHE A 183 17.02 14.20 1.88
N GLY A 184 18.32 14.01 2.06
CA GLY A 184 19.35 14.47 1.11
C GLY A 184 19.17 13.81 -0.26
N THR A 185 18.96 12.50 -0.28
CA THR A 185 18.71 11.71 -1.49
C THR A 185 17.41 12.16 -2.17
N LEU A 186 16.31 12.32 -1.41
CA LEU A 186 15.04 12.84 -1.96
C LEU A 186 15.23 14.22 -2.59
N SER A 187 15.94 15.13 -1.91
CA SER A 187 16.24 16.47 -2.43
C SER A 187 17.06 16.41 -3.71
N GLN A 188 18.01 15.50 -3.80
CA GLN A 188 18.83 15.28 -5.00
C GLN A 188 17.95 14.75 -6.16
N ARG A 189 17.10 13.76 -5.91
CA ARG A 189 16.18 13.23 -6.93
C ARG A 189 15.22 14.30 -7.44
N LEU A 190 14.66 15.10 -6.53
CA LEU A 190 13.76 16.20 -6.89
C LEU A 190 14.43 17.27 -7.76
N ARG A 191 15.72 17.53 -7.55
CA ARG A 191 16.49 18.49 -8.36
C ARG A 191 16.93 17.92 -9.70
N ALA A 192 17.01 16.61 -9.82
CA ALA A 192 17.38 15.95 -11.07
C ALA A 192 16.22 15.83 -12.08
N GLY A 193 14.97 16.08 -11.65
CA GLY A 193 13.76 16.03 -12.48
C GLY A 193 13.01 14.72 -12.33
#